data_0bdcffa5d06e99fa33046f9adec2ab43
#
_entry.id   0bdcffa5d06e99fa33046f9adec2ab43
#
_cell.length_a   1.000
_cell.length_b   1.000
_cell.length_c   1.000
_cell.angle_alpha   90.00
_cell.angle_beta   90.00
_cell.angle_gamma   90.00
#
_symmetry.space_group_name_H-M   'P 1'
#
loop_
_entity.id
_entity.type
_entity.pdbx_description
1 polymer ?
#
loop_
_entity_poly.entity_id
_entity_poly.type
_entity_poly.pdbx_seq_one_letter_code
_entity_poly.pdbx_strand_id
1 'polypeptide(L)'
;MKRMCMAPPDCCVIIEMEQGALLGYRKAVLLNEIEALGSLAKAAKVAQIDHRHARDLVEEMNRSFSQPLVVFLGNPARSDRVELTPKGESTVKAYWQQFEPVWLSIIEERSRHY
;
A
#
# COMPACT_ATOMS: atom_id res chain seq x y z
N MET A 1 -15.78 6.17 0.10
CA MET A 1 -15.17 5.07 -0.58
C MET A 1 -15.11 3.81 0.28
N LYS A 2 -15.39 2.69 -0.33
CA LYS A 2 -15.39 1.45 0.41
C LYS A 2 -13.97 1.10 0.86
N ARG A 3 -13.84 0.75 2.11
CA ARG A 3 -12.55 0.38 2.65
C ARG A 3 -12.36 -1.12 2.56
N MET A 4 -11.15 -1.51 2.26
CA MET A 4 -10.79 -2.91 2.19
C MET A 4 -10.13 -3.38 3.47
N CYS A 5 -10.58 -2.85 4.59
CA CYS A 5 -9.93 -3.09 5.86
C CYS A 5 -10.44 -4.30 6.61
N MET A 6 -11.20 -5.15 5.92
CA MET A 6 -11.65 -6.41 6.53
C MET A 6 -10.50 -7.39 6.70
N ALA A 7 -9.46 -7.25 5.91
CA ALA A 7 -8.32 -8.15 5.99
C ALA A 7 -7.46 -7.81 7.20
N PRO A 8 -6.87 -8.82 7.85
CA PRO A 8 -5.97 -8.56 8.98
C PRO A 8 -4.68 -7.89 8.51
N PRO A 9 -3.97 -7.22 9.43
CA PRO A 9 -2.73 -6.54 9.06
C PRO A 9 -1.67 -7.46 8.47
N ASP A 10 -1.73 -8.74 8.78
CA ASP A 10 -0.76 -9.71 8.27
C ASP A 10 -1.28 -10.46 7.06
N CYS A 11 -2.28 -9.89 6.39
CA CYS A 11 -2.79 -10.47 5.15
C CYS A 11 -1.65 -10.63 4.15
N CYS A 12 -1.60 -11.77 3.49
CA CYS A 12 -0.47 -12.13 2.62
C CYS A 12 -0.80 -12.08 1.14
N VAL A 13 -1.82 -11.30 0.76
CA VAL A 13 -2.14 -11.16 -0.66
C VAL A 13 -1.10 -10.27 -1.32
N ILE A 14 -0.34 -10.83 -2.23
CA ILE A 14 0.70 -10.13 -2.97
C ILE A 14 0.36 -10.24 -4.45
N ILE A 15 0.38 -9.10 -5.13
CA ILE A 15 -0.03 -9.05 -6.54
C ILE A 15 1.12 -8.46 -7.35
N GLU A 16 1.41 -9.10 -8.47
CA GLU A 16 2.41 -8.56 -9.39
C GLU A 16 1.75 -7.46 -10.20
N MET A 17 2.23 -6.24 -10.01
CA MET A 17 1.60 -5.07 -10.62
C MET A 17 2.20 -4.72 -11.97
N GLU A 18 3.51 -4.96 -12.13
CA GLU A 18 4.15 -4.86 -13.42
C GLU A 18 5.29 -5.85 -13.40
N GLN A 19 5.99 -5.98 -14.52
CA GLN A 19 6.96 -7.04 -14.67
C GLN A 19 7.99 -7.03 -13.53
N GLY A 20 7.92 -8.03 -12.67
CA GLY A 20 8.83 -8.19 -11.56
C GLY A 20 8.55 -7.32 -10.34
N ALA A 21 7.57 -6.45 -10.40
CA ALA A 21 7.27 -5.56 -9.28
C ALA A 21 6.04 -6.07 -8.53
N LEU A 22 6.24 -6.44 -7.28
CA LEU A 22 5.19 -7.02 -6.44
C LEU A 22 4.71 -5.99 -5.44
N LEU A 23 3.41 -6.02 -5.17
CA LEU A 23 2.82 -5.15 -4.15
C LEU A 23 2.02 -6.02 -3.18
N GLY A 24 2.46 -6.02 -1.91
CA GLY A 24 1.77 -6.75 -0.88
C GLY A 24 0.72 -5.91 -0.19
N TYR A 25 -0.09 -6.55 0.64
CA TYR A 25 -1.20 -5.89 1.31
C TYR A 25 -0.74 -4.71 2.16
N ARG A 26 0.32 -4.91 2.96
CA ARG A 26 0.76 -3.86 3.87
C ARG A 26 1.25 -2.63 3.13
N LYS A 27 1.97 -2.84 2.03
CA LYS A 27 2.42 -1.73 1.21
C LYS A 27 1.25 -1.01 0.56
N ALA A 28 0.25 -1.76 0.11
CA ALA A 28 -0.93 -1.16 -0.50
C ALA A 28 -1.71 -0.32 0.50
N VAL A 29 -1.83 -0.81 1.74
CA VAL A 29 -2.48 -0.04 2.80
C VAL A 29 -1.71 1.25 3.05
N LEU A 30 -0.38 1.16 3.10
CA LEU A 30 0.44 2.35 3.32
C LEU A 30 0.22 3.38 2.21
N LEU A 31 0.22 2.93 0.96
CA LEU A 31 -0.04 3.84 -0.16
C LEU A 31 -1.42 4.47 -0.06
N ASN A 32 -2.41 3.68 0.31
CA ASN A 32 -3.77 4.17 0.46
C ASN A 32 -3.86 5.27 1.51
N GLU A 33 -3.17 5.08 2.64
CA GLU A 33 -3.21 6.07 3.71
C GLU A 33 -2.37 7.30 3.37
N ILE A 34 -1.29 7.13 2.61
CA ILE A 34 -0.54 8.26 2.12
C ILE A 34 -1.43 9.16 1.26
N GLU A 35 -2.21 8.54 0.39
CA GLU A 35 -3.12 9.30 -0.46
C GLU A 35 -4.15 10.06 0.37
N ALA A 36 -4.66 9.43 1.40
CA ALA A 36 -5.71 10.02 2.22
C ALA A 36 -5.19 11.08 3.17
N LEU A 37 -4.00 10.88 3.73
CA LEU A 37 -3.53 11.71 4.85
C LEU A 37 -2.41 12.68 4.49
N GLY A 38 -1.65 12.38 3.44
CA GLY A 38 -0.58 13.28 3.02
C GLY A 38 0.59 13.38 3.97
N SER A 39 0.67 12.47 4.95
CA SER A 39 1.73 12.46 5.95
C SER A 39 2.22 11.03 6.12
N LEU A 40 3.54 10.84 6.01
CA LEU A 40 4.08 9.50 6.15
C LEU A 40 3.92 8.98 7.57
N ALA A 41 4.12 9.83 8.57
CA ALA A 41 3.97 9.41 9.96
C ALA A 41 2.54 9.00 10.27
N LYS A 42 1.57 9.78 9.80
CA LYS A 42 0.17 9.45 10.03
C LYS A 42 -0.24 8.19 9.28
N ALA A 43 0.23 8.07 8.05
CA ALA A 43 -0.08 6.89 7.25
C ALA A 43 0.49 5.63 7.88
N ALA A 44 1.74 5.71 8.35
CA ALA A 44 2.38 4.58 8.99
C ALA A 44 1.63 4.17 10.25
N LYS A 45 1.17 5.14 11.02
CA LYS A 45 0.44 4.85 12.26
C LYS A 45 -0.85 4.10 11.95
N VAL A 46 -1.60 4.55 10.95
CA VAL A 46 -2.84 3.88 10.59
C VAL A 46 -2.54 2.48 10.04
N ALA A 47 -1.50 2.35 9.26
CA ALA A 47 -1.12 1.06 8.70
C ALA A 47 -0.43 0.16 9.70
N GLN A 48 -0.18 0.66 10.92
CA GLN A 48 0.48 -0.09 12.00
C GLN A 48 1.89 -0.51 11.60
N ILE A 49 2.62 0.43 11.00
CA ILE A 49 3.99 0.24 10.57
C ILE A 49 4.84 1.28 11.26
N ASP A 50 6.00 0.86 11.77
CA ASP A 50 6.95 1.81 12.34
C ASP A 50 7.33 2.85 11.28
N HIS A 51 7.47 4.11 11.70
CA HIS A 51 7.70 5.21 10.77
C HIS A 51 8.97 5.00 9.94
N ARG A 52 10.05 4.55 10.58
CA ARG A 52 11.28 4.28 9.85
C ARG A 52 11.08 3.16 8.84
N HIS A 53 10.39 2.11 9.25
CA HIS A 53 10.11 1.00 8.34
C HIS A 53 9.23 1.43 7.19
N ALA A 54 8.25 2.30 7.46
CA ALA A 54 7.38 2.82 6.41
C ALA A 54 8.19 3.59 5.37
N ARG A 55 9.17 4.38 5.83
CA ARG A 55 10.03 5.11 4.91
C ARG A 55 10.83 4.15 4.04
N ASP A 56 11.36 3.09 4.64
CA ASP A 56 12.10 2.09 3.90
C ASP A 56 11.22 1.42 2.85
N LEU A 57 9.98 1.13 3.21
CA LEU A 57 9.04 0.51 2.27
C LEU A 57 8.75 1.43 1.09
N VAL A 58 8.58 2.73 1.36
CA VAL A 58 8.34 3.69 0.29
C VAL A 58 9.53 3.74 -0.65
N GLU A 59 10.74 3.79 -0.10
CA GLU A 59 11.94 3.85 -0.92
C GLU A 59 12.10 2.57 -1.73
N GLU A 60 11.78 1.44 -1.13
CA GLU A 60 11.84 0.16 -1.83
C GLU A 60 10.86 0.12 -2.99
N MET A 61 9.63 0.58 -2.75
CA MET A 61 8.64 0.62 -3.81
C MET A 61 9.07 1.53 -4.95
N ASN A 62 9.62 2.69 -4.60
CA ASN A 62 10.06 3.63 -5.62
C ASN A 62 11.17 3.05 -6.50
N ARG A 63 11.99 2.17 -5.93
CA ARG A 63 13.04 1.52 -6.71
C ARG A 63 12.55 0.32 -7.50
N SER A 64 11.49 -0.32 -7.02
CA SER A 64 11.03 -1.57 -7.62
C SER A 64 10.15 -1.37 -8.85
N PHE A 65 9.49 -0.23 -8.94
CA PHE A 65 8.60 0.04 -10.06
C PHE A 65 9.32 0.89 -11.10
N SER A 66 8.77 0.91 -12.31
CA SER A 66 9.37 1.64 -13.41
C SER A 66 9.43 3.13 -13.13
N GLN A 67 8.52 3.63 -12.30
CA GLN A 67 8.47 5.03 -11.91
C GLN A 67 8.20 5.09 -10.41
N PRO A 68 8.65 6.15 -9.74
CA PRO A 68 8.34 6.30 -8.31
C PRO A 68 6.84 6.32 -8.06
N LEU A 69 6.44 5.72 -6.96
CA LEU A 69 5.02 5.72 -6.55
C LEU A 69 4.70 6.86 -5.60
N VAL A 70 5.69 7.35 -4.86
CA VAL A 70 5.50 8.36 -3.81
C VAL A 70 6.58 9.41 -3.97
N VAL A 71 6.21 10.68 -3.78
CA VAL A 71 7.17 11.78 -3.74
C VAL A 71 7.11 12.42 -2.37
N PHE A 72 8.28 12.84 -1.88
CA PHE A 72 8.38 13.58 -0.64
C PHE A 72 8.32 15.07 -0.96
N LEU A 73 7.45 15.78 -0.26
CA LEU A 73 7.25 17.19 -0.50
C LEU A 73 8.06 18.00 0.48
N GLY A 74 8.72 19.05 -0.02
CA GLY A 74 9.55 19.91 0.80
C GLY A 74 10.85 19.22 1.17
N ASN A 75 11.47 19.70 2.25
CA ASN A 75 12.73 19.17 2.72
C ASN A 75 12.50 17.87 3.52
N PRO A 76 12.99 16.74 3.03
CA PRO A 76 12.72 15.47 3.74
C PRO A 76 13.22 15.43 5.18
N ALA A 77 14.21 16.26 5.50
CA ALA A 77 14.73 16.29 6.86
C ALA A 77 13.79 17.04 7.81
N ARG A 78 12.91 17.86 7.28
CA ARG A 78 12.03 18.68 8.10
C ARG A 78 10.55 18.43 7.83
N SER A 79 10.23 17.86 6.69
CA SER A 79 8.85 17.68 6.28
C SER A 79 8.51 16.22 6.21
N ASP A 80 7.33 15.90 6.71
CA ASP A 80 6.79 14.55 6.67
C ASP A 80 5.74 14.40 5.58
N ARG A 81 5.61 15.42 4.75
CA ARG A 81 4.57 15.43 3.73
C ARG A 81 4.95 14.54 2.56
N VAL A 82 4.01 13.73 2.14
CA VAL A 82 4.18 12.82 1.02
C VAL A 82 2.94 12.85 0.15
N GLU A 83 3.12 12.44 -1.09
CA GLU A 83 2.02 12.43 -2.04
C GLU A 83 2.25 11.30 -3.03
N LEU A 84 1.17 10.65 -3.45
CA LEU A 84 1.29 9.64 -4.50
C LEU A 84 1.51 10.33 -5.84
N THR A 85 2.38 9.73 -6.65
CA THR A 85 2.49 10.14 -8.05
C THR A 85 1.30 9.58 -8.82
N PRO A 86 1.07 10.04 -10.06
CA PRO A 86 0.04 9.39 -10.89
C PRO A 86 0.28 7.89 -11.03
N LYS A 87 1.54 7.47 -11.09
CA LYS A 87 1.87 6.05 -11.13
C LYS A 87 1.44 5.37 -9.84
N GLY A 88 1.69 6.03 -8.70
CA GLY A 88 1.30 5.48 -7.41
C GLY A 88 -0.21 5.36 -7.27
N GLU A 89 -0.94 6.36 -7.74
CA GLU A 89 -2.40 6.32 -7.67
C GLU A 89 -2.96 5.19 -8.51
N SER A 90 -2.47 5.04 -9.74
CA SER A 90 -2.98 3.98 -10.60
C SER A 90 -2.59 2.60 -10.08
N THR A 91 -1.41 2.49 -9.49
CA THR A 91 -0.93 1.22 -8.97
C THR A 91 -1.75 0.76 -7.78
N VAL A 92 -2.01 1.64 -6.81
CA VAL A 92 -2.76 1.24 -5.63
C VAL A 92 -4.22 0.95 -6.00
N LYS A 93 -4.76 1.70 -6.94
CA LYS A 93 -6.12 1.44 -7.40
C LYS A 93 -6.21 0.07 -8.06
N ALA A 94 -5.25 -0.25 -8.91
CA ALA A 94 -5.22 -1.55 -9.57
C ALA A 94 -5.06 -2.68 -8.56
N TYR A 95 -4.27 -2.44 -7.51
CA TYR A 95 -4.10 -3.45 -6.46
C TYR A 95 -5.46 -3.78 -5.82
N TRP A 96 -6.21 -2.76 -5.41
CA TRP A 96 -7.48 -3.01 -4.75
C TRP A 96 -8.48 -3.67 -5.68
N GLN A 97 -8.45 -3.34 -6.95
CA GLN A 97 -9.34 -3.99 -7.91
C GLN A 97 -9.06 -5.48 -8.04
N GLN A 98 -7.79 -5.86 -7.95
CA GLN A 98 -7.40 -7.27 -8.03
C GLN A 98 -7.46 -7.96 -6.68
N PHE A 99 -7.34 -7.20 -5.60
CA PHE A 99 -7.33 -7.75 -4.26
C PHE A 99 -8.69 -8.34 -3.87
N GLU A 100 -9.75 -7.63 -4.17
CA GLU A 100 -11.06 -8.01 -3.65
C GLU A 100 -11.48 -9.42 -4.07
N PRO A 101 -11.42 -9.79 -5.36
CA PRO A 101 -11.81 -11.15 -5.73
C PRO A 101 -10.91 -12.21 -5.13
N VAL A 102 -9.62 -11.92 -4.98
CA VAL A 102 -8.72 -12.89 -4.35
C VAL A 102 -9.08 -13.07 -2.88
N TRP A 103 -9.31 -11.97 -2.19
CA TRP A 103 -9.65 -12.04 -0.77
C TRP A 103 -10.99 -12.74 -0.55
N LEU A 104 -11.98 -12.44 -1.38
CA LEU A 104 -13.28 -13.10 -1.27
C LEU A 104 -13.15 -14.59 -1.50
N SER A 105 -12.29 -15.00 -2.44
CA SER A 105 -12.04 -16.41 -2.70
C SER A 105 -11.43 -17.08 -1.47
N ILE A 106 -10.50 -16.41 -0.79
CA ILE A 106 -9.88 -16.94 0.41
C ILE A 106 -10.93 -17.11 1.51
N ILE A 107 -11.77 -16.12 1.71
CA ILE A 107 -12.80 -16.18 2.74
C ILE A 107 -13.78 -17.33 2.44
N GLU A 108 -14.18 -17.46 1.20
CA GLU A 108 -15.09 -18.52 0.81
C GLU A 108 -14.49 -19.89 1.05
N GLU A 109 -13.23 -20.03 0.72
CA GLU A 109 -12.53 -21.30 0.93
C GLU A 109 -12.50 -21.67 2.41
N ARG A 110 -12.20 -20.70 3.26
CA ARG A 110 -12.17 -20.93 4.71
C ARG A 110 -13.55 -21.30 5.23
N SER A 111 -14.58 -20.67 4.72
CA SER A 111 -15.95 -20.92 5.19
C SER A 111 -16.37 -22.36 4.90
N ARG A 112 -15.86 -22.95 3.83
CA ARG A 112 -16.23 -24.32 3.48
C ARG A 112 -15.67 -25.35 4.44
N HIS A 113 -14.66 -24.98 5.21
CA HIS A 113 -13.99 -25.92 6.10
C HIS A 113 -14.51 -25.86 7.52
N TYR A 114 -15.56 -25.10 7.75
CA TYR A 114 -16.21 -25.02 9.07
C TYR A 114 -17.66 -25.55 8.99
#